data_055b890b3162a15de2ed7a880fe55472
#
_entry.id   055b890b3162a15de2ed7a880fe55472
#
_cell.length_a   1.000
_cell.length_b   1.000
_cell.length_c   1.000
_cell.angle_alpha   90.00
_cell.angle_beta   90.00
_cell.angle_gamma   90.00
#
_symmetry.space_group_name_H-M   'P 1'
#
loop_
_entity.id
_entity.type
_entity.pdbx_description
1 polymer ?
#
loop_
_entity_poly.entity_id
_entity_poly.type
_entity_poly.pdbx_seq_one_letter_code
_entity_poly.pdbx_strand_id
1 'polypeptide(L)'
;RMTSAAPGGGAEAWIDEFDAEVARREGAGGVWQRDFEAFDPVAAAAAAAAARQQGGQQEDDGTTDPWGRDMDEFDRKFGAAWAESMRQGAVPLGEEEDPIAFEDLTAPRVNTEYTFGENNAFLGDEGAFERGRELFDAGRLTEAVEALEAAVKQKPEHSAAWQLLGAAQAENDRDDLAAVALLKAIQADPDNRDALITLAVSYVNDFHKHRALECLQQWLSSSPHYQHIDASTPLGPDFDRNHQIITNMFIQAARSRPADPDPDVQIALGLLYNLTFEYEKAIDCFKAAAMKRPDDYLVWNKLGATQANAKLSQEAIDAFVRALEIKPSYTRACSNLGISFMALNEYGEATKAFLSALALNPNALHQWDNLRNVFSLMERPDLLKKCNTK
;
A
#
# COMPACT_ATOMS: atom_id res chain seq x y z
N ARG A 1 -33.60 -17.23 20.89
CA ARG A 1 -32.56 -16.39 21.52
C ARG A 1 -31.30 -16.57 20.69
N MET A 2 -31.09 -15.70 19.74
CA MET A 2 -29.84 -15.59 18.98
C MET A 2 -28.87 -14.75 19.81
N THR A 3 -27.78 -15.31 20.21
CA THR A 3 -26.67 -14.59 20.85
C THR A 3 -25.82 -13.99 19.72
N SER A 4 -25.69 -12.67 19.72
CA SER A 4 -24.82 -11.93 18.81
C SER A 4 -23.36 -12.28 19.12
N ALA A 5 -22.66 -12.87 18.15
CA ALA A 5 -21.21 -13.03 18.21
C ALA A 5 -20.57 -11.67 17.89
N ALA A 6 -19.55 -11.30 18.66
CA ALA A 6 -18.78 -10.07 18.48
C ALA A 6 -17.98 -10.13 17.16
N PRO A 7 -17.82 -9.02 16.45
CA PRO A 7 -17.23 -8.99 15.10
C PRO A 7 -15.70 -9.17 15.02
N GLY A 8 -15.01 -9.44 16.13
CA GLY A 8 -13.54 -9.60 16.14
C GLY A 8 -13.03 -11.06 16.16
N GLY A 9 -13.90 -12.05 16.42
CA GLY A 9 -13.45 -13.43 16.64
C GLY A 9 -13.24 -14.30 15.38
N GLY A 10 -13.47 -13.78 14.19
CA GLY A 10 -13.47 -14.61 12.97
C GLY A 10 -12.08 -14.97 12.45
N ALA A 11 -11.14 -14.04 12.47
CA ALA A 11 -9.79 -14.26 11.96
C ALA A 11 -8.94 -15.01 12.98
N GLU A 12 -9.01 -14.66 14.25
CA GLU A 12 -8.30 -15.37 15.34
C GLU A 12 -8.76 -16.84 15.45
N ALA A 13 -10.07 -17.09 15.43
CA ALA A 13 -10.61 -18.45 15.46
C ALA A 13 -10.21 -19.29 14.24
N TRP A 14 -10.05 -18.65 13.07
CA TRP A 14 -9.60 -19.31 11.86
C TRP A 14 -8.09 -19.60 11.89
N ILE A 15 -7.30 -18.72 12.47
CA ILE A 15 -5.87 -18.88 12.73
C ILE A 15 -5.66 -20.10 13.63
N ASP A 16 -6.36 -20.18 14.76
CA ASP A 16 -6.31 -21.32 15.72
C ASP A 16 -6.71 -22.64 15.05
N GLU A 17 -7.73 -22.61 14.18
CA GLU A 17 -8.19 -23.79 13.45
C GLU A 17 -7.21 -24.21 12.34
N PHE A 18 -6.56 -23.26 11.69
CA PHE A 18 -5.51 -23.47 10.70
C PHE A 18 -4.30 -24.16 11.34
N ASP A 19 -3.81 -23.63 12.47
CA ASP A 19 -2.69 -24.19 13.20
C ASP A 19 -2.97 -25.61 13.71
N ALA A 20 -4.17 -25.85 14.20
CA ALA A 20 -4.58 -27.17 14.66
C ALA A 20 -4.65 -28.19 13.51
N GLU A 21 -4.96 -27.79 12.29
CA GLU A 21 -5.03 -28.66 11.11
C GLU A 21 -3.63 -28.94 10.53
N VAL A 22 -2.76 -27.95 10.49
CA VAL A 22 -1.36 -28.11 10.07
C VAL A 22 -0.63 -29.03 11.05
N ALA A 23 -0.76 -28.80 12.36
CA ALA A 23 -0.19 -29.64 13.40
C ALA A 23 -0.66 -31.10 13.34
N ARG A 24 -1.93 -31.36 12.96
CA ARG A 24 -2.48 -32.72 12.81
C ARG A 24 -1.88 -33.49 11.64
N ARG A 25 -1.47 -32.82 10.57
CA ARG A 25 -0.96 -33.46 9.34
C ARG A 25 0.53 -33.71 9.34
N GLU A 26 1.30 -32.84 9.99
CA GLU A 26 2.77 -32.91 10.00
C GLU A 26 3.35 -33.79 11.11
N GLY A 27 2.52 -34.30 12.01
CA GLY A 27 2.96 -35.23 13.06
C GLY A 27 3.92 -34.64 14.10
N ALA A 28 4.20 -33.35 14.00
CA ALA A 28 5.06 -32.58 14.89
C ALA A 28 4.20 -31.59 15.69
N GLY A 29 3.72 -32.03 16.84
CA GLY A 29 2.97 -31.18 17.76
C GLY A 29 3.77 -29.93 18.16
N GLY A 30 3.22 -28.76 17.93
CA GLY A 30 3.53 -27.58 18.74
C GLY A 30 4.60 -26.62 18.21
N VAL A 31 5.13 -26.77 17.03
CA VAL A 31 6.12 -25.80 16.48
C VAL A 31 5.42 -24.57 15.91
N TRP A 32 4.36 -24.76 15.12
CA TRP A 32 3.67 -23.67 14.44
C TRP A 32 2.87 -22.73 15.35
N GLN A 33 2.24 -23.24 16.40
CA GLN A 33 1.46 -22.43 17.34
C GLN A 33 2.36 -21.49 18.15
N ARG A 34 3.57 -21.96 18.53
CA ARG A 34 4.60 -21.13 19.17
C ARG A 34 5.21 -20.12 18.21
N ASP A 35 5.37 -20.50 16.93
CA ASP A 35 5.94 -19.64 15.91
C ASP A 35 4.94 -18.58 15.46
N PHE A 36 3.63 -18.83 15.56
CA PHE A 36 2.59 -17.86 15.20
C PHE A 36 2.31 -16.86 16.32
N GLU A 37 2.23 -17.29 17.57
CA GLU A 37 2.13 -16.41 18.76
C GLU A 37 3.38 -15.55 18.94
N ALA A 38 4.52 -16.02 18.39
CA ALA A 38 5.81 -15.33 18.36
C ALA A 38 6.16 -14.81 16.95
N PHE A 39 5.22 -14.83 15.97
CA PHE A 39 5.51 -14.35 14.63
C PHE A 39 5.81 -12.85 14.67
N ASP A 40 7.09 -12.59 14.73
CA ASP A 40 7.66 -11.30 14.43
C ASP A 40 8.04 -11.30 12.94
N PRO A 41 7.33 -10.56 12.07
CA PRO A 41 7.64 -10.50 10.63
C PRO A 41 9.09 -10.04 10.39
N VAL A 42 9.64 -9.28 11.32
CA VAL A 42 11.04 -8.81 11.32
C VAL A 42 11.98 -9.97 11.60
N ALA A 43 11.69 -10.79 12.63
CA ALA A 43 12.51 -11.97 12.97
C ALA A 43 12.46 -13.03 11.87
N ALA A 44 11.30 -13.23 11.22
CA ALA A 44 11.15 -14.18 10.12
C ALA A 44 11.95 -13.78 8.89
N ALA A 45 11.93 -12.50 8.51
CA ALA A 45 12.70 -11.99 7.38
C ALA A 45 14.21 -11.99 7.68
N ALA A 46 14.62 -11.66 8.91
CA ALA A 46 16.02 -11.76 9.35
C ALA A 46 16.54 -13.22 9.32
N ALA A 47 15.70 -14.18 9.73
CA ALA A 47 16.02 -15.60 9.67
C ALA A 47 16.14 -16.10 8.22
N ALA A 48 15.24 -15.66 7.32
CA ALA A 48 15.31 -15.97 5.89
C ALA A 48 16.58 -15.39 5.24
N ALA A 49 16.96 -14.15 5.57
CA ALA A 49 18.19 -13.51 5.11
C ALA A 49 19.45 -14.24 5.63
N ALA A 50 19.46 -14.66 6.91
CA ALA A 50 20.57 -15.40 7.51
C ALA A 50 20.73 -16.80 6.91
N ALA A 51 19.63 -17.50 6.62
CA ALA A 51 19.66 -18.83 5.98
C ALA A 51 20.26 -18.76 4.57
N ARG A 52 19.98 -17.69 3.81
CA ARG A 52 20.53 -17.47 2.46
C ARG A 52 22.02 -17.12 2.48
N GLN A 53 22.51 -16.41 3.49
CA GLN A 53 23.96 -16.13 3.64
C GLN A 53 24.78 -17.40 3.93
N GLN A 54 24.15 -18.45 4.49
CA GLN A 54 24.80 -19.74 4.76
C GLN A 54 24.70 -20.72 3.58
N GLY A 55 23.75 -20.52 2.64
CA GLY A 55 23.56 -21.35 1.44
C GLY A 55 24.42 -20.97 0.22
N GLY A 56 25.22 -19.92 0.31
CA GLY A 56 25.96 -19.31 -0.81
C GLY A 56 27.28 -19.98 -1.21
N GLN A 57 27.49 -21.26 -0.96
CA GLN A 57 28.64 -22.04 -1.48
C GLN A 57 28.18 -23.45 -1.90
N GLN A 58 27.42 -23.55 -2.97
CA GLN A 58 27.33 -24.76 -3.76
C GLN A 58 27.66 -24.42 -5.21
N GLU A 59 28.76 -24.97 -5.69
CA GLU A 59 29.24 -24.83 -7.05
C GLU A 59 28.20 -25.40 -8.04
N ASP A 60 27.96 -24.63 -9.10
CA ASP A 60 27.13 -24.97 -10.24
C ASP A 60 27.79 -26.11 -11.04
N ASP A 61 27.26 -27.32 -10.95
CA ASP A 61 27.65 -28.47 -11.77
C ASP A 61 26.69 -28.62 -12.96
N GLY A 62 26.55 -27.70 -13.79
CA GLY A 62 26.20 -27.79 -15.22
C GLY A 62 25.13 -28.80 -15.69
N THR A 63 24.22 -29.35 -14.85
CA THR A 63 23.22 -30.33 -15.28
C THR A 63 21.80 -29.90 -14.91
N THR A 64 21.10 -29.47 -15.97
CA THR A 64 19.63 -29.40 -16.13
C THR A 64 18.86 -28.61 -15.09
N ASP A 65 18.52 -27.38 -15.47
CA ASP A 65 17.47 -26.57 -14.85
C ASP A 65 16.07 -27.21 -15.08
N PRO A 66 15.46 -27.84 -14.07
CA PRO A 66 14.12 -28.42 -14.21
C PRO A 66 13.01 -27.36 -14.22
N TRP A 67 13.31 -26.11 -13.86
CA TRP A 67 12.33 -25.06 -13.57
C TRP A 67 12.24 -23.96 -14.66
N GLY A 68 13.18 -23.88 -15.58
CA GLY A 68 13.23 -22.84 -16.62
C GLY A 68 12.02 -22.84 -17.58
N ARG A 69 11.35 -23.99 -17.76
CA ARG A 69 10.14 -24.10 -18.59
C ARG A 69 8.87 -23.70 -17.85
N ASP A 70 8.83 -23.84 -16.52
CA ASP A 70 7.65 -23.51 -15.71
C ASP A 70 7.55 -22.00 -15.43
N MET A 71 8.68 -21.28 -15.37
CA MET A 71 8.71 -19.82 -15.23
C MET A 71 8.13 -19.10 -16.44
N ASP A 72 8.45 -19.54 -17.66
CA ASP A 72 7.90 -18.97 -18.90
C ASP A 72 6.39 -19.24 -19.04
N GLU A 73 5.91 -20.35 -18.49
CA GLU A 73 4.48 -20.68 -18.46
C GLU A 73 3.75 -19.92 -17.37
N PHE A 74 4.38 -19.67 -16.22
CA PHE A 74 3.87 -18.85 -15.13
C PHE A 74 3.76 -17.38 -15.55
N ASP A 75 4.82 -16.78 -16.11
CA ASP A 75 4.82 -15.40 -16.60
C ASP A 75 3.76 -15.21 -17.70
N ARG A 76 3.55 -16.21 -18.55
CA ARG A 76 2.52 -16.19 -19.61
C ARG A 76 1.10 -16.29 -19.03
N LYS A 77 0.88 -17.15 -18.03
CA LYS A 77 -0.44 -17.32 -17.39
C LYS A 77 -0.77 -16.16 -16.46
N PHE A 78 0.17 -15.69 -15.67
CA PHE A 78 -0.01 -14.54 -14.77
C PHE A 78 -0.13 -13.24 -15.58
N GLY A 79 0.72 -13.03 -16.58
CA GLY A 79 0.62 -11.89 -17.50
C GLY A 79 -0.67 -11.92 -18.33
N ALA A 80 -1.17 -13.10 -18.70
CA ALA A 80 -2.46 -13.24 -19.39
C ALA A 80 -3.65 -12.99 -18.43
N ALA A 81 -3.59 -13.50 -17.20
CA ALA A 81 -4.63 -13.27 -16.19
C ALA A 81 -4.67 -11.81 -15.74
N TRP A 82 -3.51 -11.17 -15.59
CA TRP A 82 -3.39 -9.75 -15.33
C TRP A 82 -3.92 -8.89 -16.49
N ALA A 83 -3.53 -9.21 -17.73
CA ALA A 83 -4.01 -8.52 -18.92
C ALA A 83 -5.51 -8.76 -19.16
N GLU A 84 -6.06 -9.89 -18.75
CA GLU A 84 -7.49 -10.20 -18.82
C GLU A 84 -8.28 -9.46 -17.74
N SER A 85 -7.76 -9.37 -16.52
CA SER A 85 -8.33 -8.54 -15.43
C SER A 85 -8.35 -7.06 -15.82
N MET A 86 -7.31 -6.58 -16.49
CA MET A 86 -7.27 -5.21 -17.02
C MET A 86 -8.23 -5.01 -18.20
N ARG A 87 -8.49 -6.04 -19.02
CA ARG A 87 -9.47 -5.99 -20.12
C ARG A 87 -10.92 -6.10 -19.68
N GLN A 88 -11.19 -6.86 -18.61
CA GLN A 88 -12.55 -6.99 -18.05
C GLN A 88 -13.01 -5.72 -17.31
N GLY A 89 -12.08 -4.82 -16.95
CA GLY A 89 -12.38 -3.46 -16.50
C GLY A 89 -12.61 -2.45 -17.64
N ALA A 90 -12.36 -2.83 -18.90
CA ALA A 90 -12.59 -1.98 -20.05
C ALA A 90 -14.02 -2.18 -20.56
N VAL A 91 -14.88 -1.19 -20.39
CA VAL A 91 -16.20 -1.11 -21.02
C VAL A 91 -16.02 -1.19 -22.54
N PRO A 92 -16.80 -2.03 -23.29
CA PRO A 92 -16.70 -2.09 -24.73
C PRO A 92 -17.01 -0.72 -25.35
N LEU A 93 -16.13 -0.25 -26.21
CA LEU A 93 -16.38 0.91 -27.06
C LEU A 93 -17.50 0.53 -28.06
N GLY A 94 -18.71 1.01 -27.79
CA GLY A 94 -19.81 1.02 -28.76
C GLY A 94 -19.51 2.00 -29.88
N GLU A 95 -19.92 1.62 -31.11
CA GLU A 95 -19.78 2.41 -32.30
C GLU A 95 -20.62 3.71 -32.24
N GLU A 96 -19.98 4.81 -32.66
CA GLU A 96 -20.56 6.10 -33.07
C GLU A 96 -21.66 6.72 -32.18
N GLU A 97 -21.26 7.46 -31.16
CA GLU A 97 -22.02 8.57 -30.62
C GLU A 97 -21.12 9.83 -30.51
N ASP A 98 -21.74 11.02 -30.66
CA ASP A 98 -21.15 12.36 -30.78
C ASP A 98 -19.96 12.64 -29.83
N PRO A 99 -19.05 13.57 -30.19
CA PRO A 99 -17.88 13.87 -29.40
C PRO A 99 -18.29 14.45 -28.05
N ILE A 100 -18.41 13.57 -27.05
CA ILE A 100 -18.49 13.93 -25.65
C ILE A 100 -17.22 14.71 -25.32
N ALA A 101 -17.35 15.86 -24.73
CA ALA A 101 -16.23 16.72 -24.37
C ALA A 101 -15.16 15.91 -23.61
N PHE A 102 -13.92 16.03 -24.02
CA PHE A 102 -12.76 15.25 -23.58
C PHE A 102 -12.58 15.25 -22.03
N GLU A 103 -13.19 16.18 -21.33
CA GLU A 103 -13.21 16.26 -19.85
C GLU A 103 -14.01 15.14 -19.18
N ASP A 104 -14.94 14.47 -19.90
CA ASP A 104 -15.85 13.48 -19.30
C ASP A 104 -15.36 12.02 -19.40
N LEU A 105 -14.38 11.73 -20.24
CA LEU A 105 -13.89 10.36 -20.49
C LEU A 105 -12.63 9.98 -19.70
N THR A 106 -11.91 10.96 -19.12
CA THR A 106 -10.63 10.73 -18.44
C THR A 106 -10.72 10.77 -16.90
N ALA A 107 -11.86 11.14 -16.35
CA ALA A 107 -12.10 11.14 -14.92
C ALA A 107 -13.17 10.11 -14.57
N PRO A 108 -12.83 8.94 -14.02
CA PRO A 108 -13.79 8.21 -13.21
C PRO A 108 -14.34 9.22 -12.21
N ARG A 109 -15.67 9.33 -12.11
CA ARG A 109 -16.32 10.22 -11.13
C ARG A 109 -15.80 9.83 -9.76
N VAL A 110 -14.77 10.55 -9.28
CA VAL A 110 -14.34 10.40 -7.89
C VAL A 110 -15.52 10.80 -7.07
N ASN A 111 -16.01 9.85 -6.29
CA ASN A 111 -17.03 10.16 -5.29
C ASN A 111 -16.46 11.31 -4.44
N THR A 112 -17.09 12.46 -4.47
CA THR A 112 -16.64 13.65 -3.73
C THR A 112 -17.21 13.68 -2.32
N GLU A 113 -18.09 12.73 -2.00
CA GLU A 113 -18.72 12.61 -0.70
C GLU A 113 -18.13 11.46 0.09
N TYR A 114 -17.64 11.75 1.28
CA TYR A 114 -17.12 10.75 2.19
C TYR A 114 -18.27 9.91 2.76
N THR A 115 -18.18 8.59 2.61
CA THR A 115 -19.18 7.65 3.16
C THR A 115 -18.77 7.25 4.57
N PHE A 116 -19.54 7.71 5.54
CA PHE A 116 -19.32 7.42 6.95
C PHE A 116 -19.87 6.06 7.37
N GLY A 117 -19.23 5.43 8.36
CA GLY A 117 -19.76 4.23 9.00
C GLY A 117 -21.11 4.48 9.68
N GLU A 118 -22.00 3.46 9.65
CA GLU A 118 -23.36 3.57 10.21
C GLU A 118 -23.38 3.60 11.74
N ASN A 119 -22.52 2.80 12.40
CA ASN A 119 -22.46 2.66 13.85
C ASN A 119 -21.10 3.13 14.36
N ASN A 120 -21.03 4.38 14.81
CA ASN A 120 -19.80 4.97 15.31
C ASN A 120 -19.91 5.22 16.82
N ALA A 121 -19.07 4.52 17.59
CA ALA A 121 -19.08 4.57 19.05
C ALA A 121 -18.57 5.91 19.63
N PHE A 122 -17.89 6.72 18.85
CA PHE A 122 -17.29 7.99 19.27
C PHE A 122 -18.17 9.22 18.94
N LEU A 123 -19.40 9.02 18.43
CA LEU A 123 -20.31 10.13 18.16
C LEU A 123 -20.65 10.85 19.47
N GLY A 124 -20.30 12.15 19.54
CA GLY A 124 -20.52 12.98 20.72
C GLY A 124 -19.32 13.07 21.68
N ASP A 125 -18.22 12.35 21.42
CA ASP A 125 -16.96 12.53 22.17
C ASP A 125 -16.28 13.84 21.74
N GLU A 126 -16.21 14.83 22.64
CA GLU A 126 -15.55 16.12 22.38
C GLU A 126 -14.04 15.97 22.11
N GLY A 127 -13.42 14.89 22.60
CA GLY A 127 -12.01 14.53 22.41
C GLY A 127 -11.76 13.59 21.21
N ALA A 128 -12.75 13.38 20.32
CA ALA A 128 -12.67 12.39 19.25
C ALA A 128 -11.42 12.50 18.36
N PHE A 129 -10.95 13.72 18.07
CA PHE A 129 -9.73 13.92 17.28
C PHE A 129 -8.48 13.40 18.00
N GLU A 130 -8.29 13.77 19.27
CA GLU A 130 -7.14 13.33 20.06
C GLU A 130 -7.17 11.82 20.27
N ARG A 131 -8.36 11.29 20.53
CA ARG A 131 -8.58 9.85 20.65
C ARG A 131 -8.25 9.12 19.34
N GLY A 132 -8.68 9.67 18.20
CA GLY A 132 -8.38 9.14 16.89
C GLY A 132 -6.88 9.12 16.60
N ARG A 133 -6.15 10.16 17.00
CA ARG A 133 -4.70 10.23 16.87
C ARG A 133 -4.00 9.17 17.75
N GLU A 134 -4.38 9.05 19.01
CA GLU A 134 -3.83 8.03 19.92
C GLU A 134 -4.05 6.60 19.37
N LEU A 135 -5.24 6.33 18.83
CA LEU A 135 -5.59 5.03 18.24
C LEU A 135 -4.82 4.76 16.94
N PHE A 136 -4.62 5.79 16.12
CA PHE A 136 -3.82 5.70 14.90
C PHE A 136 -2.35 5.38 15.22
N ASP A 137 -1.78 6.09 16.20
CA ASP A 137 -0.40 5.85 16.67
C ASP A 137 -0.24 4.46 17.30
N ALA A 138 -1.28 3.97 17.98
CA ALA A 138 -1.34 2.61 18.52
C ALA A 138 -1.61 1.52 17.46
N GLY A 139 -1.84 1.89 16.20
CA GLY A 139 -2.14 0.97 15.10
C GLY A 139 -3.54 0.36 15.11
N ARG A 140 -4.45 0.88 15.94
CA ARG A 140 -5.86 0.45 16.02
C ARG A 140 -6.68 1.17 14.93
N LEU A 141 -6.39 0.85 13.65
CA LEU A 141 -6.86 1.62 12.50
C LEU A 141 -8.40 1.72 12.41
N THR A 142 -9.11 0.63 12.65
CA THR A 142 -10.58 0.65 12.57
C THR A 142 -11.19 1.63 13.58
N GLU A 143 -10.73 1.59 14.82
CA GLU A 143 -11.20 2.49 15.88
C GLU A 143 -10.69 3.93 15.66
N ALA A 144 -9.48 4.09 15.12
CA ALA A 144 -8.96 5.40 14.73
C ALA A 144 -9.85 6.05 13.67
N VAL A 145 -10.24 5.31 12.64
CA VAL A 145 -11.17 5.77 11.60
C VAL A 145 -12.50 6.20 12.22
N GLU A 146 -13.11 5.40 13.09
CA GLU A 146 -14.37 5.75 13.75
C GLU A 146 -14.23 7.04 14.58
N ALA A 147 -13.19 7.16 15.38
CA ALA A 147 -12.97 8.36 16.19
C ALA A 147 -12.73 9.61 15.32
N LEU A 148 -11.94 9.49 14.25
CA LEU A 148 -11.67 10.57 13.31
C LEU A 148 -12.91 10.95 12.49
N GLU A 149 -13.77 10.00 12.10
CA GLU A 149 -15.06 10.26 11.49
C GLU A 149 -15.97 11.07 12.41
N ALA A 150 -15.99 10.75 13.71
CA ALA A 150 -16.73 11.55 14.70
C ALA A 150 -16.16 12.97 14.82
N ALA A 151 -14.84 13.12 14.81
CA ALA A 151 -14.18 14.42 14.88
C ALA A 151 -14.51 15.32 13.67
N VAL A 152 -14.47 14.78 12.44
CA VAL A 152 -14.79 15.58 11.23
C VAL A 152 -16.27 15.87 11.08
N LYS A 153 -17.17 15.02 11.61
CA LYS A 153 -18.61 15.33 11.71
C LYS A 153 -18.88 16.48 12.66
N GLN A 154 -18.14 16.58 13.77
CA GLN A 154 -18.27 17.67 14.74
C GLN A 154 -17.67 18.98 14.21
N LYS A 155 -16.55 18.90 13.51
CA LYS A 155 -15.80 20.05 12.97
C LYS A 155 -15.39 19.81 11.53
N PRO A 156 -16.30 20.03 10.55
CA PRO A 156 -16.03 19.76 9.13
C PRO A 156 -14.86 20.58 8.53
N GLU A 157 -14.55 21.74 9.12
CA GLU A 157 -13.40 22.58 8.68
C GLU A 157 -12.07 22.16 9.30
N HIS A 158 -12.01 21.09 10.10
CA HIS A 158 -10.79 20.70 10.77
C HIS A 158 -9.86 19.93 9.83
N SER A 159 -9.02 20.65 9.07
CA SER A 159 -8.12 20.08 8.06
C SER A 159 -7.26 18.93 8.58
N ALA A 160 -6.64 19.09 9.76
CA ALA A 160 -5.80 18.05 10.36
C ALA A 160 -6.57 16.75 10.71
N ALA A 161 -7.87 16.85 11.08
CA ALA A 161 -8.68 15.67 11.34
C ALA A 161 -9.01 14.93 10.03
N TRP A 162 -9.34 15.66 8.97
CA TRP A 162 -9.54 15.09 7.65
C TRP A 162 -8.26 14.47 7.07
N GLN A 163 -7.11 15.13 7.26
CA GLN A 163 -5.80 14.62 6.85
C GLN A 163 -5.49 13.30 7.55
N LEU A 164 -5.66 13.23 8.88
CA LEU A 164 -5.37 12.03 9.65
C LEU A 164 -6.36 10.90 9.31
N LEU A 165 -7.63 11.23 9.06
CA LEU A 165 -8.63 10.27 8.58
C LEU A 165 -8.21 9.69 7.21
N GLY A 166 -7.75 10.55 6.29
CA GLY A 166 -7.23 10.11 5.00
C GLY A 166 -6.02 9.21 5.13
N ALA A 167 -5.07 9.54 6.01
CA ALA A 167 -3.92 8.71 6.31
C ALA A 167 -4.35 7.34 6.90
N ALA A 168 -5.29 7.32 7.85
CA ALA A 168 -5.81 6.09 8.44
C ALA A 168 -6.52 5.20 7.40
N GLN A 169 -7.29 5.79 6.50
CA GLN A 169 -7.92 5.05 5.40
C GLN A 169 -6.89 4.50 4.41
N ALA A 170 -5.86 5.28 4.05
CA ALA A 170 -4.79 4.81 3.16
C ALA A 170 -4.00 3.65 3.77
N GLU A 171 -3.74 3.67 5.09
CA GLU A 171 -3.11 2.54 5.79
C GLU A 171 -4.01 1.31 5.87
N ASN A 172 -5.32 1.52 5.86
CA ASN A 172 -6.35 0.46 5.86
C ASN A 172 -6.67 -0.07 4.46
N ASP A 173 -5.84 0.23 3.45
CA ASP A 173 -6.01 -0.16 2.04
C ASP A 173 -7.32 0.37 1.41
N ARG A 174 -7.81 1.53 1.90
CA ARG A 174 -9.01 2.21 1.39
C ARG A 174 -8.61 3.53 0.72
N ASP A 175 -7.82 3.42 -0.37
CA ASP A 175 -7.34 4.60 -1.12
C ASP A 175 -8.50 5.45 -1.69
N ASP A 176 -9.64 4.83 -2.00
CA ASP A 176 -10.89 5.50 -2.38
C ASP A 176 -11.38 6.50 -1.34
N LEU A 177 -11.53 6.08 -0.09
CA LEU A 177 -11.95 6.94 1.02
C LEU A 177 -10.83 7.87 1.49
N ALA A 178 -9.57 7.41 1.42
CA ALA A 178 -8.42 8.24 1.72
C ALA A 178 -8.38 9.48 0.82
N ALA A 179 -8.54 9.31 -0.49
CA ALA A 179 -8.55 10.42 -1.44
C ALA A 179 -9.65 11.43 -1.12
N VAL A 180 -10.88 10.98 -0.80
CA VAL A 180 -11.99 11.89 -0.45
C VAL A 180 -11.68 12.66 0.84
N ALA A 181 -11.17 11.99 1.88
CA ALA A 181 -10.83 12.65 3.14
C ALA A 181 -9.71 13.68 2.95
N LEU A 182 -8.67 13.34 2.18
CA LEU A 182 -7.55 14.25 1.88
C LEU A 182 -8.00 15.44 1.04
N LEU A 183 -8.92 15.26 0.09
CA LEU A 183 -9.52 16.38 -0.65
C LEU A 183 -10.27 17.33 0.30
N LYS A 184 -11.00 16.80 1.30
CA LYS A 184 -11.65 17.63 2.34
C LYS A 184 -10.63 18.36 3.20
N ALA A 185 -9.50 17.73 3.54
CA ALA A 185 -8.40 18.37 4.25
C ALA A 185 -7.85 19.57 3.48
N ILE A 186 -7.61 19.41 2.16
CA ILE A 186 -7.10 20.45 1.27
C ILE A 186 -8.15 21.56 1.04
N GLN A 187 -9.43 21.20 0.97
CA GLN A 187 -10.52 22.20 0.88
C GLN A 187 -10.58 23.09 2.13
N ALA A 188 -10.34 22.49 3.32
CA ALA A 188 -10.32 23.23 4.59
C ALA A 188 -9.01 24.05 4.78
N ASP A 189 -7.89 23.54 4.28
CA ASP A 189 -6.58 24.20 4.30
C ASP A 189 -5.82 23.89 3.00
N PRO A 190 -5.84 24.80 2.01
CA PRO A 190 -5.15 24.60 0.73
C PRO A 190 -3.62 24.49 0.82
N ASP A 191 -3.03 24.94 1.92
CA ASP A 191 -1.59 24.89 2.19
C ASP A 191 -1.18 23.64 2.98
N ASN A 192 -2.10 22.71 3.24
CA ASN A 192 -1.81 21.45 3.90
C ASN A 192 -0.99 20.52 2.99
N ARG A 193 0.34 20.71 3.03
CA ARG A 193 1.30 19.98 2.17
C ARG A 193 1.36 18.49 2.48
N ASP A 194 1.15 18.10 3.74
CA ASP A 194 1.13 16.68 4.11
C ASP A 194 -0.08 15.97 3.50
N ALA A 195 -1.23 16.64 3.46
CA ALA A 195 -2.40 16.13 2.76
C ALA A 195 -2.18 16.04 1.24
N LEU A 196 -1.52 17.03 0.64
CA LEU A 196 -1.22 17.04 -0.81
C LEU A 196 -0.30 15.89 -1.22
N ILE A 197 0.79 15.65 -0.48
CA ILE A 197 1.72 14.57 -0.81
C ILE A 197 1.09 13.20 -0.57
N THR A 198 0.29 13.05 0.50
CA THR A 198 -0.42 11.81 0.78
C THR A 198 -1.48 11.52 -0.28
N LEU A 199 -2.21 12.55 -0.74
CA LEU A 199 -3.19 12.42 -1.82
C LEU A 199 -2.51 12.05 -3.15
N ALA A 200 -1.35 12.64 -3.45
CA ALA A 200 -0.57 12.26 -4.63
C ALA A 200 -0.19 10.77 -4.59
N VAL A 201 0.20 10.24 -3.41
CA VAL A 201 0.48 8.82 -3.23
C VAL A 201 -0.75 7.96 -3.49
N SER A 202 -1.91 8.29 -2.91
CA SER A 202 -3.16 7.54 -3.14
C SER A 202 -3.54 7.55 -4.62
N TYR A 203 -3.41 8.70 -5.31
CA TYR A 203 -3.65 8.77 -6.74
C TYR A 203 -2.66 7.97 -7.60
N VAL A 204 -1.39 7.85 -7.17
CA VAL A 204 -0.43 6.97 -7.84
C VAL A 204 -0.82 5.51 -7.66
N ASN A 205 -1.26 5.11 -6.47
CA ASN A 205 -1.71 3.75 -6.18
C ASN A 205 -2.95 3.38 -7.02
N ASP A 206 -3.89 4.31 -7.17
CA ASP A 206 -5.15 4.13 -7.92
C ASP A 206 -5.01 4.46 -9.42
N PHE A 207 -3.79 4.62 -9.93
CA PHE A 207 -3.50 4.93 -11.33
C PHE A 207 -4.12 6.24 -11.86
N HIS A 208 -4.51 7.17 -10.99
CA HIS A 208 -5.02 8.49 -11.35
C HIS A 208 -3.86 9.48 -11.67
N LYS A 209 -3.10 9.19 -12.71
CA LYS A 209 -1.83 9.85 -13.05
C LYS A 209 -1.92 11.38 -13.16
N HIS A 210 -2.94 11.93 -13.83
CA HIS A 210 -3.09 13.39 -14.00
C HIS A 210 -3.34 14.08 -12.66
N ARG A 211 -4.18 13.52 -11.80
CA ARG A 211 -4.48 14.08 -10.48
C ARG A 211 -3.27 14.02 -9.55
N ALA A 212 -2.46 12.99 -9.65
CA ALA A 212 -1.20 12.93 -8.91
C ALA A 212 -0.28 14.11 -9.31
N LEU A 213 -0.19 14.43 -10.60
CA LEU A 213 0.61 15.59 -11.09
C LEU A 213 0.05 16.92 -10.58
N GLU A 214 -1.27 17.09 -10.55
CA GLU A 214 -1.93 18.31 -10.02
C GLU A 214 -1.61 18.50 -8.52
N CYS A 215 -1.71 17.45 -7.73
CA CYS A 215 -1.36 17.50 -6.30
C CYS A 215 0.11 17.85 -6.08
N LEU A 216 1.03 17.28 -6.87
CA LEU A 216 2.46 17.57 -6.80
C LEU A 216 2.75 19.01 -7.22
N GLN A 217 2.09 19.51 -8.26
CA GLN A 217 2.22 20.92 -8.67
C GLN A 217 1.75 21.87 -7.57
N GLN A 218 0.58 21.59 -6.96
CA GLN A 218 0.05 22.39 -5.87
C GLN A 218 0.96 22.34 -4.65
N TRP A 219 1.52 21.16 -4.31
CA TRP A 219 2.49 21.00 -3.22
C TRP A 219 3.71 21.91 -3.41
N LEU A 220 4.24 21.96 -4.64
CA LEU A 220 5.40 22.78 -4.95
C LEU A 220 5.07 24.27 -4.87
N SER A 221 3.90 24.69 -5.40
CA SER A 221 3.46 26.09 -5.40
C SER A 221 3.14 26.62 -4.01
N SER A 222 2.65 25.77 -3.10
CA SER A 222 2.37 26.13 -1.70
C SER A 222 3.63 26.18 -0.82
N SER A 223 4.77 25.68 -1.31
CA SER A 223 5.99 25.61 -0.53
C SER A 223 6.72 26.95 -0.44
N PRO A 224 6.95 27.50 0.77
CA PRO A 224 7.70 28.76 0.93
C PRO A 224 9.15 28.64 0.44
N HIS A 225 9.72 27.43 0.44
CA HIS A 225 11.11 27.20 0.05
C HIS A 225 11.34 27.20 -1.47
N TYR A 226 10.27 27.01 -2.26
CA TYR A 226 10.36 26.81 -3.72
C TYR A 226 9.62 27.89 -4.52
N GLN A 227 9.32 29.05 -3.92
CA GLN A 227 8.64 30.19 -4.59
C GLN A 227 9.39 30.71 -5.80
N HIS A 228 10.70 30.42 -5.91
CA HIS A 228 11.51 30.80 -7.06
C HIS A 228 11.30 29.90 -8.30
N ILE A 229 10.55 28.79 -8.13
CA ILE A 229 10.20 27.89 -9.21
C ILE A 229 8.79 28.26 -9.69
N ASP A 230 8.67 28.55 -10.99
CA ASP A 230 7.38 28.85 -11.57
C ASP A 230 6.52 27.57 -11.71
N ALA A 231 5.65 27.37 -10.76
CA ALA A 231 4.68 26.27 -10.75
C ALA A 231 3.30 26.69 -11.29
N SER A 232 3.18 27.86 -11.95
CA SER A 232 1.91 28.38 -12.47
C SER A 232 1.54 27.84 -13.84
N THR A 233 2.41 27.06 -14.49
CA THR A 233 2.16 26.49 -15.83
C THR A 233 0.91 25.62 -15.82
N PRO A 234 -0.14 25.94 -16.60
CA PRO A 234 -1.34 25.13 -16.66
C PRO A 234 -1.05 23.73 -17.23
N LEU A 235 -1.55 22.70 -16.56
CA LEU A 235 -1.50 21.35 -17.06
C LEU A 235 -2.59 21.15 -18.12
N GLY A 236 -2.20 20.54 -19.26
CA GLY A 236 -3.11 20.20 -20.36
C GLY A 236 -3.53 18.74 -20.32
N PRO A 237 -4.17 18.23 -21.37
CA PRO A 237 -4.60 16.84 -21.44
C PRO A 237 -3.45 15.85 -21.69
N ASP A 238 -2.29 16.32 -22.16
CA ASP A 238 -1.14 15.49 -22.48
C ASP A 238 -0.37 15.13 -21.21
N PHE A 239 -0.45 13.87 -20.80
CA PHE A 239 0.22 13.35 -19.61
C PHE A 239 1.76 13.48 -19.71
N ASP A 240 2.35 13.08 -20.82
CA ASP A 240 3.82 13.02 -20.95
C ASP A 240 4.43 14.41 -20.85
N ARG A 241 3.78 15.39 -21.51
CA ARG A 241 4.15 16.80 -21.38
C ARG A 241 4.05 17.30 -19.94
N ASN A 242 2.91 17.04 -19.28
CA ASN A 242 2.68 17.49 -17.91
C ASN A 242 3.68 16.84 -16.96
N HIS A 243 3.90 15.52 -17.09
CA HIS A 243 4.88 14.78 -16.32
C HIS A 243 6.28 15.38 -16.47
N GLN A 244 6.71 15.68 -17.69
CA GLN A 244 8.00 16.28 -17.94
C GLN A 244 8.14 17.67 -17.30
N ILE A 245 7.09 18.51 -17.38
CA ILE A 245 7.05 19.83 -16.76
C ILE A 245 7.23 19.69 -15.24
N ILE A 246 6.39 18.88 -14.59
CA ILE A 246 6.42 18.71 -13.13
C ILE A 246 7.75 18.08 -12.68
N THR A 247 8.24 17.05 -13.38
CA THR A 247 9.53 16.42 -13.06
C THR A 247 10.67 17.45 -13.12
N ASN A 248 10.70 18.31 -14.14
CA ASN A 248 11.71 19.35 -14.25
C ASN A 248 11.63 20.36 -13.09
N MET A 249 10.43 20.74 -12.65
CA MET A 249 10.25 21.62 -11.49
C MET A 249 10.82 20.98 -10.22
N PHE A 250 10.53 19.69 -9.97
CA PHE A 250 11.07 18.98 -8.81
C PHE A 250 12.58 18.73 -8.91
N ILE A 251 13.14 18.54 -10.09
CA ILE A 251 14.60 18.51 -10.30
C ILE A 251 15.23 19.87 -9.97
N GLN A 252 14.58 20.98 -10.32
CA GLN A 252 15.05 22.31 -9.91
C GLN A 252 15.00 22.49 -8.38
N ALA A 253 13.91 22.03 -7.74
CA ALA A 253 13.79 22.04 -6.28
C ALA A 253 14.92 21.23 -5.62
N ALA A 254 15.20 20.01 -6.10
CA ALA A 254 16.30 19.19 -5.60
C ALA A 254 17.67 19.87 -5.78
N ARG A 255 17.90 20.52 -6.91
CA ARG A 255 19.15 21.25 -7.20
C ARG A 255 19.34 22.52 -6.38
N SER A 256 18.26 23.11 -5.87
CA SER A 256 18.35 24.30 -5.03
C SER A 256 18.97 24.03 -3.65
N ARG A 257 18.94 22.76 -3.19
CA ARG A 257 19.46 22.33 -1.87
C ARG A 257 20.34 21.09 -1.97
N PRO A 258 21.45 21.10 -2.70
CA PRO A 258 22.25 19.90 -2.96
C PRO A 258 22.96 19.35 -1.71
N ALA A 259 23.32 20.22 -0.76
CA ALA A 259 24.00 19.81 0.48
C ALA A 259 23.02 19.22 1.53
N ASP A 260 21.75 19.58 1.44
CA ASP A 260 20.70 19.12 2.36
C ASP A 260 19.43 18.78 1.56
N PRO A 261 19.37 17.61 0.91
CA PRO A 261 18.23 17.20 0.11
C PRO A 261 16.95 17.16 0.94
N ASP A 262 15.91 17.80 0.43
CA ASP A 262 14.59 17.81 1.04
C ASP A 262 13.92 16.42 0.81
N PRO A 263 13.56 15.68 1.87
CA PRO A 263 12.97 14.36 1.74
C PRO A 263 11.63 14.36 1.00
N ASP A 264 10.82 15.43 1.12
CA ASP A 264 9.53 15.51 0.43
C ASP A 264 9.71 15.72 -1.07
N VAL A 265 10.74 16.48 -1.49
CA VAL A 265 11.14 16.59 -2.89
C VAL A 265 11.61 15.25 -3.44
N GLN A 266 12.36 14.48 -2.64
CA GLN A 266 12.81 13.15 -3.05
C GLN A 266 11.62 12.16 -3.16
N ILE A 267 10.67 12.21 -2.23
CA ILE A 267 9.43 11.41 -2.31
C ILE A 267 8.66 11.76 -3.58
N ALA A 268 8.47 13.04 -3.86
CA ALA A 268 7.77 13.49 -5.07
C ALA A 268 8.47 13.04 -6.36
N LEU A 269 9.79 13.16 -6.46
CA LEU A 269 10.57 12.64 -7.59
C LEU A 269 10.43 11.11 -7.71
N GLY A 270 10.48 10.39 -6.61
CA GLY A 270 10.24 8.95 -6.58
C GLY A 270 8.86 8.58 -7.13
N LEU A 271 7.81 9.31 -6.75
CA LEU A 271 6.45 9.11 -7.27
C LEU A 271 6.38 9.41 -8.78
N LEU A 272 7.00 10.50 -9.23
CA LEU A 272 7.05 10.88 -10.65
C LEU A 272 7.74 9.79 -11.48
N TYR A 273 8.88 9.30 -11.05
CA TYR A 273 9.58 8.22 -11.75
C TYR A 273 8.81 6.89 -11.71
N ASN A 274 8.05 6.61 -10.65
CA ASN A 274 7.15 5.45 -10.61
C ASN A 274 6.04 5.52 -11.67
N LEU A 275 5.48 6.72 -11.93
CA LEU A 275 4.44 6.93 -12.94
C LEU A 275 4.90 6.59 -14.37
N THR A 276 6.21 6.68 -14.64
CA THR A 276 6.85 6.36 -15.93
C THR A 276 7.65 5.05 -15.91
N PHE A 277 7.52 4.26 -14.83
CA PHE A 277 8.21 2.97 -14.68
C PHE A 277 9.74 3.07 -14.66
N GLU A 278 10.29 4.25 -14.36
CA GLU A 278 11.72 4.49 -14.20
C GLU A 278 12.16 4.09 -12.77
N TYR A 279 11.99 2.80 -12.45
CA TYR A 279 12.12 2.29 -11.08
C TYR A 279 13.49 2.52 -10.46
N GLU A 280 14.58 2.41 -11.22
CA GLU A 280 15.94 2.66 -10.71
C GLU A 280 16.08 4.07 -10.12
N LYS A 281 15.59 5.08 -10.87
CA LYS A 281 15.61 6.48 -10.40
C LYS A 281 14.68 6.70 -9.22
N ALA A 282 13.51 6.04 -9.23
CA ALA A 282 12.57 6.11 -8.11
C ALA A 282 13.17 5.51 -6.82
N ILE A 283 13.84 4.36 -6.92
CA ILE A 283 14.56 3.71 -5.82
C ILE A 283 15.62 4.65 -5.23
N ASP A 284 16.43 5.30 -6.07
CA ASP A 284 17.46 6.24 -5.60
C ASP A 284 16.84 7.42 -4.85
N CYS A 285 15.72 7.97 -5.34
CA CYS A 285 15.00 9.03 -4.68
C CYS A 285 14.43 8.58 -3.32
N PHE A 286 13.77 7.42 -3.24
CA PHE A 286 13.24 6.92 -1.97
C PHE A 286 14.34 6.52 -0.98
N LYS A 287 15.48 5.99 -1.45
CA LYS A 287 16.68 5.78 -0.61
C LYS A 287 17.17 7.09 -0.01
N ALA A 288 17.27 8.15 -0.83
CA ALA A 288 17.69 9.47 -0.35
C ALA A 288 16.70 10.03 0.69
N ALA A 289 15.39 9.84 0.49
CA ALA A 289 14.38 10.22 1.47
C ALA A 289 14.50 9.42 2.78
N ALA A 290 14.65 8.08 2.69
CA ALA A 290 14.81 7.19 3.85
C ALA A 290 16.08 7.50 4.66
N MET A 291 17.17 7.90 4.01
CA MET A 291 18.38 8.34 4.71
C MET A 291 18.15 9.61 5.55
N LYS A 292 17.25 10.49 5.12
CA LYS A 292 16.88 11.72 5.86
C LYS A 292 15.81 11.49 6.90
N ARG A 293 14.90 10.54 6.67
CA ARG A 293 13.82 10.15 7.59
C ARG A 293 13.88 8.64 7.86
N PRO A 294 14.89 8.16 8.62
CA PRO A 294 15.10 6.73 8.86
C PRO A 294 13.97 6.06 9.65
N ASP A 295 13.17 6.84 10.37
CA ASP A 295 12.04 6.38 11.18
C ASP A 295 10.67 6.60 10.49
N ASP A 296 10.67 6.95 9.19
CA ASP A 296 9.45 7.09 8.40
C ASP A 296 9.11 5.78 7.68
N TYR A 297 8.21 4.98 8.31
CA TYR A 297 7.77 3.69 7.77
C TYR A 297 7.09 3.82 6.39
N LEU A 298 6.46 4.96 6.09
CA LEU A 298 5.81 5.19 4.80
C LEU A 298 6.84 5.28 3.67
N VAL A 299 7.98 5.92 3.91
CA VAL A 299 9.06 6.01 2.94
C VAL A 299 9.68 4.64 2.69
N TRP A 300 9.92 3.85 3.75
CA TRP A 300 10.42 2.48 3.62
C TRP A 300 9.44 1.59 2.84
N ASN A 301 8.13 1.71 3.09
CA ASN A 301 7.15 0.97 2.31
C ASN A 301 7.12 1.39 0.83
N LYS A 302 7.28 2.69 0.51
CA LYS A 302 7.37 3.16 -0.88
C LYS A 302 8.62 2.63 -1.58
N LEU A 303 9.76 2.63 -0.88
CA LEU A 303 10.99 2.04 -1.37
C LEU A 303 10.79 0.56 -1.71
N GLY A 304 10.24 -0.22 -0.77
CA GLY A 304 9.98 -1.65 -0.97
C GLY A 304 9.01 -1.91 -2.11
N ALA A 305 7.90 -1.17 -2.20
CA ALA A 305 6.93 -1.31 -3.30
C ALA A 305 7.57 -1.01 -4.67
N THR A 306 8.44 0.01 -4.75
CA THR A 306 9.16 0.33 -5.98
C THR A 306 10.17 -0.76 -6.34
N GLN A 307 10.90 -1.30 -5.35
CA GLN A 307 11.81 -2.43 -5.56
C GLN A 307 11.07 -3.69 -6.01
N ALA A 308 9.91 -4.00 -5.43
CA ALA A 308 9.07 -5.12 -5.86
C ALA A 308 8.61 -4.94 -7.33
N ASN A 309 8.17 -3.73 -7.70
CA ASN A 309 7.80 -3.41 -9.09
C ASN A 309 9.00 -3.53 -10.06
N ALA A 310 10.22 -3.25 -9.58
CA ALA A 310 11.47 -3.46 -10.31
C ALA A 310 11.93 -4.93 -10.33
N LYS A 311 11.14 -5.87 -9.79
CA LYS A 311 11.49 -7.30 -9.62
C LYS A 311 12.69 -7.55 -8.69
N LEU A 312 13.01 -6.60 -7.82
CA LEU A 312 14.02 -6.71 -6.77
C LEU A 312 13.35 -7.18 -5.47
N SER A 313 12.75 -8.38 -5.50
CA SER A 313 11.88 -8.86 -4.42
C SER A 313 12.63 -9.04 -3.10
N GLN A 314 13.91 -9.37 -3.11
CA GLN A 314 14.70 -9.51 -1.89
C GLN A 314 14.91 -8.16 -1.19
N GLU A 315 15.35 -7.17 -1.96
CA GLU A 315 15.55 -5.80 -1.44
C GLU A 315 14.22 -5.19 -0.98
N ALA A 316 13.12 -5.53 -1.66
CA ALA A 316 11.79 -5.11 -1.26
C ALA A 316 11.41 -5.67 0.12
N ILE A 317 11.69 -6.95 0.37
CA ILE A 317 11.47 -7.58 1.68
C ILE A 317 12.23 -6.82 2.77
N ASP A 318 13.51 -6.52 2.57
CA ASP A 318 14.32 -5.78 3.54
C ASP A 318 13.72 -4.40 3.87
N ALA A 319 13.21 -3.70 2.85
CA ALA A 319 12.56 -2.41 3.03
C ALA A 319 11.21 -2.51 3.76
N PHE A 320 10.36 -3.51 3.45
CA PHE A 320 9.11 -3.75 4.16
C PHE A 320 9.33 -4.18 5.61
N VAL A 321 10.33 -5.01 5.86
CA VAL A 321 10.75 -5.36 7.23
C VAL A 321 11.11 -4.12 8.00
N ARG A 322 11.92 -3.24 7.41
CA ARG A 322 12.27 -1.97 8.08
C ARG A 322 11.05 -1.11 8.37
N ALA A 323 10.06 -1.06 7.48
CA ALA A 323 8.80 -0.36 7.74
C ALA A 323 8.04 -0.97 8.93
N LEU A 324 8.00 -2.32 9.03
CA LEU A 324 7.34 -3.04 10.11
C LEU A 324 8.10 -2.98 11.45
N GLU A 325 9.43 -2.86 11.45
CA GLU A 325 10.22 -2.55 12.66
C GLU A 325 9.79 -1.22 13.28
N ILE A 326 9.51 -0.22 12.44
CA ILE A 326 9.08 1.11 12.89
C ILE A 326 7.60 1.09 13.31
N LYS A 327 6.73 0.49 12.49
CA LYS A 327 5.28 0.38 12.75
C LYS A 327 4.79 -1.04 12.51
N PRO A 328 4.83 -1.93 13.53
CA PRO A 328 4.41 -3.34 13.41
C PRO A 328 2.95 -3.54 12.97
N SER A 329 2.09 -2.56 13.22
CA SER A 329 0.68 -2.58 12.84
C SER A 329 0.39 -2.08 11.42
N TYR A 330 1.41 -1.86 10.59
CA TYR A 330 1.22 -1.31 9.25
C TYR A 330 0.76 -2.40 8.27
N THR A 331 -0.55 -2.57 8.12
CA THR A 331 -1.21 -3.63 7.34
C THR A 331 -0.71 -3.69 5.89
N ARG A 332 -0.54 -2.53 5.24
CA ARG A 332 -0.08 -2.47 3.84
C ARG A 332 1.34 -3.04 3.67
N ALA A 333 2.24 -2.81 4.62
CA ALA A 333 3.57 -3.41 4.56
C ALA A 333 3.52 -4.93 4.75
N CYS A 334 2.63 -5.46 5.62
CA CYS A 334 2.42 -6.91 5.73
C CYS A 334 1.92 -7.51 4.40
N SER A 335 0.96 -6.85 3.74
CA SER A 335 0.43 -7.27 2.44
C SER A 335 1.52 -7.30 1.36
N ASN A 336 2.28 -6.22 1.24
CA ASN A 336 3.36 -6.08 0.27
C ASN A 336 4.51 -7.08 0.53
N LEU A 337 4.81 -7.35 1.80
CA LEU A 337 5.77 -8.37 2.22
C LEU A 337 5.32 -9.75 1.75
N GLY A 338 4.02 -10.09 1.93
CA GLY A 338 3.44 -11.34 1.44
C GLY A 338 3.55 -11.49 -0.08
N ILE A 339 3.27 -10.44 -0.84
CA ILE A 339 3.42 -10.42 -2.29
C ILE A 339 4.89 -10.64 -2.70
N SER A 340 5.83 -10.03 -1.98
CA SER A 340 7.27 -10.20 -2.27
C SER A 340 7.77 -11.61 -1.97
N PHE A 341 7.28 -12.26 -0.90
CA PHE A 341 7.55 -13.67 -0.62
C PHE A 341 6.94 -14.60 -1.68
N MET A 342 5.73 -14.30 -2.18
CA MET A 342 5.14 -15.04 -3.30
C MET A 342 6.02 -14.98 -4.54
N ALA A 343 6.56 -13.80 -4.88
CA ALA A 343 7.44 -13.63 -6.04
C ALA A 343 8.76 -14.44 -5.92
N LEU A 344 9.16 -14.79 -4.69
CA LEU A 344 10.31 -15.67 -4.42
C LEU A 344 9.90 -17.14 -4.22
N ASN A 345 8.64 -17.50 -4.45
CA ASN A 345 8.06 -18.83 -4.19
C ASN A 345 8.12 -19.26 -2.71
N GLU A 346 8.30 -18.32 -1.79
CA GLU A 346 8.30 -18.56 -0.35
C GLU A 346 6.87 -18.54 0.20
N TYR A 347 6.05 -19.49 -0.24
CA TYR A 347 4.61 -19.50 0.01
C TYR A 347 4.22 -19.60 1.49
N GLY A 348 5.05 -20.26 2.31
CA GLY A 348 4.84 -20.35 3.75
C GLY A 348 4.94 -18.98 4.42
N GLU A 349 5.97 -18.20 4.11
CA GLU A 349 6.18 -16.85 4.64
C GLU A 349 5.13 -15.87 4.07
N ALA A 350 4.77 -16.03 2.79
CA ALA A 350 3.68 -15.26 2.18
C ALA A 350 2.36 -15.46 2.93
N THR A 351 2.03 -16.73 3.27
CA THR A 351 0.81 -17.07 4.04
C THR A 351 0.81 -16.36 5.40
N LYS A 352 1.93 -16.43 6.14
CA LYS A 352 2.06 -15.77 7.45
C LYS A 352 1.86 -14.26 7.33
N ALA A 353 2.48 -13.62 6.35
CA ALA A 353 2.37 -12.19 6.13
C ALA A 353 0.92 -11.75 5.83
N PHE A 354 0.19 -12.49 4.97
CA PHE A 354 -1.22 -12.20 4.68
C PHE A 354 -2.14 -12.45 5.87
N LEU A 355 -1.89 -13.51 6.66
CA LEU A 355 -2.63 -13.75 7.90
C LEU A 355 -2.38 -12.65 8.93
N SER A 356 -1.15 -12.14 9.05
CA SER A 356 -0.84 -10.99 9.89
C SER A 356 -1.59 -9.74 9.44
N ALA A 357 -1.66 -9.48 8.13
CA ALA A 357 -2.45 -8.39 7.59
C ALA A 357 -3.95 -8.53 7.93
N LEU A 358 -4.51 -9.75 7.85
CA LEU A 358 -5.90 -10.04 8.24
C LEU A 358 -6.15 -9.93 9.74
N ALA A 359 -5.17 -10.27 10.57
CA ALA A 359 -5.27 -10.08 12.02
C ALA A 359 -5.36 -8.60 12.39
N LEU A 360 -4.60 -7.75 11.69
CA LEU A 360 -4.64 -6.29 11.84
C LEU A 360 -5.92 -5.68 11.26
N ASN A 361 -6.36 -6.15 10.09
CA ASN A 361 -7.57 -5.70 9.41
C ASN A 361 -8.42 -6.88 8.91
N PRO A 362 -9.34 -7.41 9.73
CA PRO A 362 -10.19 -8.54 9.36
C PRO A 362 -11.10 -8.28 8.15
N ASN A 363 -11.33 -7.01 7.80
CA ASN A 363 -12.20 -6.60 6.69
C ASN A 363 -11.45 -6.42 5.35
N ALA A 364 -10.15 -6.69 5.30
CA ALA A 364 -9.34 -6.59 4.09
C ALA A 364 -9.61 -7.80 3.16
N LEU A 365 -10.71 -7.73 2.39
CA LEU A 365 -11.18 -8.85 1.55
C LEU A 365 -10.13 -9.32 0.55
N HIS A 366 -9.33 -8.40 -0.01
CA HIS A 366 -8.26 -8.73 -0.96
C HIS A 366 -7.16 -9.63 -0.37
N GLN A 367 -6.97 -9.64 0.96
CA GLN A 367 -6.04 -10.57 1.61
C GLN A 367 -6.51 -12.03 1.52
N TRP A 368 -7.84 -12.24 1.52
CA TRP A 368 -8.39 -13.57 1.27
C TRP A 368 -8.14 -14.04 -0.16
N ASP A 369 -8.15 -13.13 -1.14
CA ASP A 369 -7.79 -13.44 -2.53
C ASP A 369 -6.30 -13.81 -2.65
N ASN A 370 -5.43 -13.05 -1.97
CA ASN A 370 -4.01 -13.38 -1.89
C ASN A 370 -3.77 -14.77 -1.27
N LEU A 371 -4.46 -15.11 -0.17
CA LEU A 371 -4.37 -16.44 0.44
C LEU A 371 -4.89 -17.54 -0.48
N ARG A 372 -5.99 -17.31 -1.21
CA ARG A 372 -6.48 -18.26 -2.23
C ARG A 372 -5.44 -18.53 -3.30
N ASN A 373 -4.77 -17.49 -3.78
CA ASN A 373 -3.68 -17.60 -4.75
C ASN A 373 -2.52 -18.42 -4.20
N VAL A 374 -2.06 -18.11 -2.99
CA VAL A 374 -0.97 -18.86 -2.33
C VAL A 374 -1.34 -20.34 -2.15
N PHE A 375 -2.54 -20.64 -1.62
CA PHE A 375 -2.95 -22.03 -1.39
C PHE A 375 -3.18 -22.80 -2.70
N SER A 376 -3.55 -22.12 -3.77
CA SER A 376 -3.60 -22.71 -5.10
C SER A 376 -2.19 -23.09 -5.60
N LEU A 377 -1.21 -22.20 -5.42
CA LEU A 377 0.19 -22.45 -5.79
C LEU A 377 0.85 -23.52 -4.93
N MET A 378 0.46 -23.65 -3.68
CA MET A 378 0.90 -24.70 -2.77
C MET A 378 0.21 -26.06 -3.02
N GLU A 379 -0.74 -26.15 -3.97
CA GLU A 379 -1.57 -27.33 -4.21
C GLU A 379 -2.33 -27.81 -2.96
N ARG A 380 -2.84 -26.87 -2.14
CA ARG A 380 -3.54 -27.13 -0.89
C ARG A 380 -5.06 -26.88 -1.01
N PRO A 381 -5.81 -27.82 -1.66
CA PRO A 381 -7.26 -27.65 -1.89
C PRO A 381 -8.07 -27.64 -0.57
N ASP A 382 -7.52 -28.22 0.50
CA ASP A 382 -8.08 -28.21 1.84
C ASP A 382 -8.13 -26.79 2.42
N LEU A 383 -7.05 -26.01 2.29
CA LEU A 383 -6.97 -24.63 2.75
C LEU A 383 -7.76 -23.69 1.82
N LEU A 384 -7.68 -23.92 0.51
CA LEU A 384 -8.45 -23.17 -0.47
C LEU A 384 -9.97 -23.28 -0.20
N LYS A 385 -10.47 -24.47 0.13
CA LYS A 385 -11.87 -24.67 0.50
C LYS A 385 -12.27 -23.87 1.74
N LYS A 386 -11.39 -23.78 2.75
CA LYS A 386 -11.64 -22.97 3.95
C LYS A 386 -11.73 -21.46 3.62
N CYS A 387 -10.85 -20.94 2.75
CA CYS A 387 -10.92 -19.54 2.32
C CYS A 387 -12.22 -19.19 1.57
N ASN A 388 -12.79 -20.14 0.82
CA ASN A 388 -14.01 -19.92 0.05
C ASN A 388 -15.30 -19.89 0.89
N THR A 389 -15.21 -20.19 2.19
CA THR A 389 -16.34 -20.13 3.13
C THR A 389 -16.41 -18.77 3.88
N LYS A 390 -15.47 -17.88 3.61
CA LYS A 390 -15.38 -16.51 4.15
C LYS A 390 -15.63 -15.49 3.06
#